data_9db5fade11f245854da1b5bc7b0d0bf2
#
_entry.id   9db5fade11f245854da1b5bc7b0d0bf2
#
_cell.length_a   1.000
_cell.length_b   1.000
_cell.length_c   1.000
_cell.angle_alpha   90.00
_cell.angle_beta   90.00
_cell.angle_gamma   90.00
#
_symmetry.space_group_name_H-M   'P 1'
#
loop_
_entity.id
_entity.type
_entity.pdbx_description
1 polymer ?
#
loop_
_entity_poly.entity_id
_entity_poly.type
_entity_poly.pdbx_seq_one_letter_code
_entity_poly.pdbx_strand_id
1 'polypeptide(L)'
;MKSASDTWTYCFLIPVYNHAALLKNTIPQFLQFGIPLIIVDDGSNKENKIILKRIVDAHPAIVLISNIQNSGKGFAIKQGIEYCKRHTIDFAFQVDADNQHSLAAVPEFLNRSKAQKSIKHSIIGYPIYDDTVPTIRKDARKISNFFVSVTTLTPDVRDSLCGFRIYPVAETWKIYRNPFISKRMPIDMELLTRLYWNGVSIIYMPVNVTYPTNGSSHYKAFRDTVILSAKHAFLCCEMFFRFPLILFYALRRRLHT
;
A
#
# COMPACT_ATOMS: atom_id res chain seq x y z
N MET A 1 -4.89 -19.17 17.10
CA MET A 1 -5.19 -17.72 17.16
C MET A 1 -4.28 -17.13 18.22
N LYS A 2 -3.48 -16.09 17.91
CA LYS A 2 -2.72 -15.35 18.94
C LYS A 2 -3.71 -14.75 19.94
N SER A 3 -3.38 -14.77 21.24
CA SER A 3 -4.21 -14.15 22.28
C SER A 3 -4.10 -12.62 22.18
N ALA A 4 -5.02 -11.89 22.82
CA ALA A 4 -4.98 -10.42 22.86
C ALA A 4 -3.74 -9.84 23.59
N SER A 5 -2.92 -10.70 24.23
CA SER A 5 -1.66 -10.36 24.89
C SER A 5 -0.43 -10.50 23.97
N ASP A 6 -0.57 -11.15 22.80
CA ASP A 6 0.54 -11.32 21.88
C ASP A 6 0.71 -10.06 21.03
N THR A 7 1.87 -9.42 21.11
CA THR A 7 2.19 -8.25 20.29
C THR A 7 2.28 -8.67 18.82
N TRP A 8 1.52 -7.99 17.94
CA TRP A 8 1.60 -8.20 16.49
C TRP A 8 2.97 -7.81 15.94
N THR A 9 3.43 -8.58 14.95
CA THR A 9 4.69 -8.35 14.26
C THR A 9 4.48 -7.51 13.01
N TYR A 10 5.39 -6.56 12.79
CA TYR A 10 5.35 -5.62 11.67
C TYR A 10 6.64 -5.69 10.86
N CYS A 11 6.57 -5.36 9.58
CA CYS A 11 7.71 -5.00 8.76
C CYS A 11 7.38 -3.80 7.88
N PHE A 12 8.39 -3.01 7.50
CA PHE A 12 8.26 -2.10 6.37
C PHE A 12 8.38 -2.88 5.06
N LEU A 13 7.56 -2.49 4.07
CA LEU A 13 7.58 -3.03 2.72
C LEU A 13 7.72 -1.88 1.73
N ILE A 14 8.86 -1.79 1.07
CA ILE A 14 9.19 -0.71 0.15
C ILE A 14 9.37 -1.26 -1.27
N PRO A 15 8.35 -1.14 -2.15
CA PRO A 15 8.53 -1.40 -3.56
C PRO A 15 9.35 -0.27 -4.19
N VAL A 16 10.42 -0.62 -4.88
CA VAL A 16 11.33 0.36 -5.51
C VAL A 16 11.56 0.05 -6.98
N TYR A 17 11.52 1.10 -7.82
CA TYR A 17 11.92 1.05 -9.23
C TYR A 17 12.62 2.36 -9.60
N ASN A 18 13.93 2.30 -9.83
CA ASN A 18 14.77 3.45 -10.16
C ASN A 18 14.72 4.64 -9.18
N HIS A 19 14.47 4.37 -7.89
CA HIS A 19 14.46 5.38 -6.80
C HIS A 19 15.46 5.04 -5.68
N ALA A 20 16.48 4.22 -5.95
CA ALA A 20 17.42 3.78 -4.93
C ALA A 20 18.22 4.93 -4.29
N ALA A 21 18.51 5.99 -5.03
CA ALA A 21 19.22 7.16 -4.51
C ALA A 21 18.38 7.91 -3.45
N LEU A 22 17.07 8.08 -3.68
CA LEU A 22 16.16 8.69 -2.71
C LEU A 22 16.03 7.78 -1.47
N LEU A 23 15.84 6.47 -1.70
CA LEU A 23 15.69 5.50 -0.64
C LEU A 23 16.94 5.45 0.25
N LYS A 24 18.16 5.51 -0.32
CA LYS A 24 19.41 5.55 0.45
C LYS A 24 19.41 6.62 1.54
N ASN A 25 18.88 7.80 1.23
CA ASN A 25 18.86 8.92 2.16
C ASN A 25 17.81 8.74 3.29
N THR A 26 16.80 7.90 3.08
CA THR A 26 15.73 7.65 4.06
C THR A 26 15.92 6.38 4.87
N ILE A 27 16.85 5.49 4.49
CA ILE A 27 17.14 4.25 5.24
C ILE A 27 17.38 4.50 6.74
N PRO A 28 18.21 5.48 7.18
CA PRO A 28 18.43 5.73 8.60
C PRO A 28 17.13 6.06 9.35
N GLN A 29 16.19 6.74 8.68
CA GLN A 29 14.89 7.08 9.27
C GLN A 29 13.99 5.84 9.43
N PHE A 30 14.06 4.85 8.55
CA PHE A 30 13.34 3.59 8.73
C PHE A 30 13.94 2.75 9.85
N LEU A 31 15.26 2.67 9.92
CA LEU A 31 15.96 1.83 10.91
C LEU A 31 15.72 2.29 12.36
N GLN A 32 15.51 3.59 12.60
CA GLN A 32 15.23 4.11 13.94
C GLN A 32 13.94 3.53 14.57
N PHE A 33 13.02 3.00 13.76
CA PHE A 33 11.77 2.42 14.29
C PHE A 33 11.96 1.00 14.83
N GLY A 34 13.12 0.36 14.62
CA GLY A 34 13.40 -1.00 15.09
C GLY A 34 12.50 -2.08 14.46
N ILE A 35 11.94 -1.81 13.28
CA ILE A 35 11.05 -2.72 12.55
C ILE A 35 11.81 -3.27 11.34
N PRO A 36 11.74 -4.61 11.07
CA PRO A 36 12.35 -5.21 9.88
C PRO A 36 11.97 -4.47 8.59
N LEU A 37 12.92 -4.29 7.70
CA LEU A 37 12.76 -3.58 6.44
C LEU A 37 12.94 -4.54 5.26
N ILE A 38 11.93 -4.61 4.41
CA ILE A 38 11.92 -5.40 3.18
C ILE A 38 11.86 -4.44 2.00
N ILE A 39 12.89 -4.45 1.18
CA ILE A 39 12.96 -3.71 -0.07
C ILE A 39 12.68 -4.69 -1.21
N VAL A 40 11.76 -4.34 -2.10
CA VAL A 40 11.48 -5.13 -3.31
C VAL A 40 11.84 -4.30 -4.54
N ASP A 41 12.97 -4.63 -5.14
CA ASP A 41 13.44 -4.02 -6.39
C ASP A 41 12.70 -4.61 -7.59
N ASP A 42 11.84 -3.82 -8.20
CA ASP A 42 11.05 -4.21 -9.38
C ASP A 42 11.84 -4.08 -10.69
N GLY A 43 13.05 -4.62 -10.72
CA GLY A 43 13.86 -4.67 -11.93
C GLY A 43 14.45 -3.31 -12.31
N SER A 44 14.98 -2.57 -11.35
CA SER A 44 15.67 -1.30 -11.57
C SER A 44 16.89 -1.46 -12.49
N ASN A 45 17.35 -0.35 -13.07
CA ASN A 45 18.55 -0.30 -13.89
C ASN A 45 19.82 -0.64 -13.08
N LYS A 46 20.93 -0.85 -13.78
CA LYS A 46 22.20 -1.30 -13.19
C LYS A 46 22.71 -0.35 -12.09
N GLU A 47 22.59 0.95 -12.28
CA GLU A 47 23.05 1.95 -11.33
C GLU A 47 22.26 1.86 -10.02
N ASN A 48 20.93 1.81 -10.09
CA ASN A 48 20.08 1.67 -8.91
C ASN A 48 20.31 0.33 -8.19
N LYS A 49 20.52 -0.77 -8.93
CA LYS A 49 20.86 -2.08 -8.33
C LYS A 49 22.16 -2.03 -7.53
N ILE A 50 23.17 -1.31 -8.03
CA ILE A 50 24.44 -1.11 -7.30
C ILE A 50 24.18 -0.35 -5.98
N ILE A 51 23.34 0.70 -6.01
CA ILE A 51 23.00 1.45 -4.80
C ILE A 51 22.24 0.56 -3.79
N LEU A 52 21.23 -0.20 -4.26
CA LEU A 52 20.49 -1.12 -3.40
C LEU A 52 21.37 -2.17 -2.76
N LYS A 53 22.32 -2.75 -3.52
CA LYS A 53 23.30 -3.69 -2.98
C LYS A 53 24.13 -3.05 -1.88
N ARG A 54 24.67 -1.85 -2.08
CA ARG A 54 25.44 -1.13 -1.06
C ARG A 54 24.63 -0.85 0.21
N ILE A 55 23.32 -0.56 0.08
CA ILE A 55 22.43 -0.38 1.22
C ILE A 55 22.37 -1.67 2.06
N VAL A 56 22.17 -2.82 1.42
CA VAL A 56 22.05 -4.10 2.11
C VAL A 56 23.40 -4.56 2.68
N ASP A 57 24.51 -4.36 1.94
CA ASP A 57 25.86 -4.67 2.43
C ASP A 57 26.18 -3.86 3.71
N ALA A 58 25.72 -2.61 3.80
CA ALA A 58 25.88 -1.75 4.99
C ALA A 58 24.91 -2.08 6.14
N HIS A 59 23.76 -2.70 5.82
CA HIS A 59 22.68 -3.02 6.77
C HIS A 59 22.18 -4.45 6.57
N PRO A 60 22.88 -5.49 7.05
CA PRO A 60 22.53 -6.89 6.77
C PRO A 60 21.16 -7.34 7.28
N ALA A 61 20.54 -6.57 8.16
CA ALA A 61 19.16 -6.81 8.63
C ALA A 61 18.07 -6.42 7.61
N ILE A 62 18.44 -5.69 6.55
CA ILE A 62 17.52 -5.33 5.47
C ILE A 62 17.41 -6.49 4.48
N VAL A 63 16.18 -6.88 4.18
CA VAL A 63 15.91 -7.90 3.16
C VAL A 63 15.73 -7.21 1.80
N LEU A 64 16.48 -7.66 0.80
CA LEU A 64 16.34 -7.22 -0.59
C LEU A 64 15.82 -8.37 -1.46
N ILE A 65 14.66 -8.16 -2.07
CA ILE A 65 14.09 -9.04 -3.10
C ILE A 65 14.25 -8.32 -4.43
N SER A 66 14.95 -8.92 -5.40
CA SER A 66 15.22 -8.27 -6.69
C SER A 66 14.61 -9.02 -7.86
N ASN A 67 13.87 -8.30 -8.69
CA ASN A 67 13.34 -8.79 -9.95
C ASN A 67 14.36 -8.60 -11.09
N ILE A 68 14.30 -9.51 -12.07
CA ILE A 68 15.12 -9.39 -13.29
C ILE A 68 14.67 -8.19 -14.12
N GLN A 69 13.35 -8.00 -14.25
CA GLN A 69 12.72 -6.96 -15.06
C GLN A 69 11.54 -6.31 -14.32
N ASN A 70 11.15 -5.11 -14.76
CA ASN A 70 10.00 -4.40 -14.23
C ASN A 70 8.69 -5.18 -14.48
N SER A 71 8.10 -5.68 -13.42
CA SER A 71 6.82 -6.41 -13.41
C SER A 71 5.65 -5.58 -12.88
N GLY A 72 5.95 -4.43 -12.26
CA GLY A 72 5.01 -3.45 -11.75
C GLY A 72 4.84 -3.46 -10.24
N LYS A 73 4.44 -2.31 -9.69
CA LYS A 73 4.27 -2.07 -8.24
C LYS A 73 3.46 -3.18 -7.54
N GLY A 74 2.36 -3.60 -8.14
CA GLY A 74 1.51 -4.66 -7.57
C GLY A 74 2.21 -6.01 -7.47
N PHE A 75 3.10 -6.33 -8.43
CA PHE A 75 3.89 -7.55 -8.36
C PHE A 75 4.97 -7.46 -7.27
N ALA A 76 5.62 -6.32 -7.14
CA ALA A 76 6.61 -6.08 -6.08
C ALA A 76 5.96 -6.18 -4.68
N ILE A 77 4.79 -5.57 -4.48
CA ILE A 77 4.04 -5.69 -3.22
C ILE A 77 3.68 -7.15 -2.95
N LYS A 78 3.22 -7.91 -3.98
CA LYS A 78 2.92 -9.34 -3.84
C LYS A 78 4.10 -10.12 -3.27
N GLN A 79 5.29 -9.92 -3.83
CA GLN A 79 6.51 -10.61 -3.37
C GLN A 79 6.85 -10.27 -1.92
N GLY A 80 6.72 -9.01 -1.53
CA GLY A 80 6.91 -8.60 -0.14
C GLY A 80 5.87 -9.21 0.81
N ILE A 81 4.60 -9.23 0.42
CA ILE A 81 3.52 -9.89 1.20
C ILE A 81 3.77 -11.41 1.29
N GLU A 82 4.23 -12.04 0.21
CA GLU A 82 4.60 -13.46 0.22
C GLU A 82 5.74 -13.75 1.19
N TYR A 83 6.78 -12.90 1.16
CA TYR A 83 7.88 -12.99 2.13
C TYR A 83 7.37 -12.86 3.57
N CYS A 84 6.56 -11.83 3.86
CA CYS A 84 5.96 -11.63 5.17
C CYS A 84 5.15 -12.85 5.62
N LYS A 85 4.37 -13.44 4.71
CA LYS A 85 3.57 -14.64 5.00
C LYS A 85 4.44 -15.84 5.36
N ARG A 86 5.55 -16.06 4.65
CA ARG A 86 6.48 -17.16 4.91
C ARG A 86 7.22 -16.99 6.25
N HIS A 87 7.46 -15.75 6.68
CA HIS A 87 8.16 -15.40 7.92
C HIS A 87 7.22 -15.06 9.08
N THR A 88 5.92 -15.41 8.96
CA THR A 88 4.90 -15.24 10.02
C THR A 88 4.77 -13.79 10.53
N ILE A 89 5.02 -12.81 9.67
CA ILE A 89 4.79 -11.39 9.93
C ILE A 89 3.30 -11.10 9.80
N ASP A 90 2.72 -10.43 10.79
CA ASP A 90 1.27 -10.15 10.84
C ASP A 90 0.88 -8.99 9.94
N PHE A 91 1.68 -7.92 9.92
CA PHE A 91 1.40 -6.69 9.20
C PHE A 91 2.58 -6.20 8.36
N ALA A 92 2.29 -5.81 7.11
CA ALA A 92 3.24 -5.14 6.25
C ALA A 92 2.88 -3.65 6.14
N PHE A 93 3.81 -2.77 6.52
CA PHE A 93 3.68 -1.33 6.37
C PHE A 93 4.32 -0.92 5.05
N GLN A 94 3.49 -0.80 4.01
CA GLN A 94 3.93 -0.28 2.72
C GLN A 94 4.25 1.20 2.82
N VAL A 95 5.41 1.59 2.28
CA VAL A 95 5.80 2.98 2.05
C VAL A 95 6.40 3.08 0.65
N ASP A 96 5.92 4.02 -0.16
CA ASP A 96 6.48 4.24 -1.50
C ASP A 96 7.89 4.85 -1.43
N ALA A 97 8.78 4.44 -2.35
CA ALA A 97 10.21 4.82 -2.34
C ALA A 97 10.50 6.23 -2.88
N ASP A 98 9.46 7.00 -3.23
CA ASP A 98 9.58 8.34 -3.83
C ASP A 98 9.78 9.49 -2.82
N ASN A 99 9.84 9.14 -1.54
CA ASN A 99 10.03 10.06 -0.42
C ASN A 99 8.98 11.20 -0.32
N GLN A 100 7.77 10.95 -0.82
CA GLN A 100 6.70 11.95 -0.75
C GLN A 100 5.98 11.96 0.61
N HIS A 101 5.96 10.82 1.32
CA HIS A 101 5.25 10.68 2.59
C HIS A 101 6.16 10.97 3.78
N SER A 102 5.66 11.76 4.73
CA SER A 102 6.39 12.05 5.98
C SER A 102 6.43 10.81 6.88
N LEU A 103 7.63 10.31 7.18
CA LEU A 103 7.84 9.19 8.11
C LEU A 103 7.53 9.56 9.56
N ALA A 104 7.36 10.84 9.89
CA ALA A 104 6.93 11.28 11.22
C ALA A 104 5.55 10.71 11.62
N ALA A 105 4.72 10.31 10.64
CA ALA A 105 3.44 9.66 10.89
C ALA A 105 3.55 8.17 11.31
N VAL A 106 4.70 7.52 11.11
CA VAL A 106 4.89 6.08 11.37
C VAL A 106 4.49 5.67 12.79
N PRO A 107 4.95 6.36 13.87
CA PRO A 107 4.61 5.94 15.23
C PRO A 107 3.10 5.96 15.49
N GLU A 108 2.39 6.96 14.97
CA GLU A 108 0.94 7.09 15.15
C GLU A 108 0.19 5.97 14.40
N PHE A 109 0.59 5.64 13.16
CA PHE A 109 0.04 4.52 12.40
C PHE A 109 0.23 3.18 13.11
N LEU A 110 1.42 2.92 13.64
CA LEU A 110 1.71 1.71 14.40
C LEU A 110 0.88 1.64 15.69
N ASN A 111 0.80 2.73 16.44
CA ASN A 111 0.01 2.80 17.66
C ASN A 111 -1.48 2.57 17.37
N ARG A 112 -2.00 3.18 16.30
CA ARG A 112 -3.39 2.98 15.88
C ARG A 112 -3.67 1.54 15.47
N SER A 113 -2.74 0.90 14.78
CA SER A 113 -2.84 -0.51 14.40
C SER A 113 -2.79 -1.42 15.63
N LYS A 114 -1.84 -1.20 16.54
CA LYS A 114 -1.69 -1.98 17.79
C LYS A 114 -2.91 -1.87 18.71
N ALA A 115 -3.60 -0.75 18.68
CA ALA A 115 -4.80 -0.52 19.48
C ALA A 115 -6.04 -1.31 18.98
N GLN A 116 -5.97 -1.95 17.79
CA GLN A 116 -7.08 -2.71 17.26
C GLN A 116 -7.21 -4.08 17.95
N LYS A 117 -8.43 -4.48 18.25
CA LYS A 117 -8.71 -5.80 18.86
C LYS A 117 -8.62 -6.96 17.87
N SER A 118 -8.76 -6.69 16.59
CA SER A 118 -8.78 -7.69 15.52
C SER A 118 -7.63 -7.52 14.57
N ILE A 119 -6.96 -8.61 14.17
CA ILE A 119 -5.96 -8.62 13.10
C ILE A 119 -6.54 -8.26 11.71
N LYS A 120 -7.86 -8.33 11.54
CA LYS A 120 -8.54 -7.99 10.29
C LYS A 120 -8.78 -6.48 10.17
N HIS A 121 -7.72 -5.70 10.23
CA HIS A 121 -7.76 -4.27 9.98
C HIS A 121 -6.63 -3.84 9.06
N SER A 122 -6.82 -2.70 8.40
CA SER A 122 -5.81 -2.01 7.58
C SER A 122 -5.84 -0.52 7.91
N ILE A 123 -4.67 0.10 8.03
CA ILE A 123 -4.54 1.55 8.20
C ILE A 123 -4.15 2.13 6.84
N ILE A 124 -4.92 3.07 6.34
CA ILE A 124 -4.70 3.71 5.03
C ILE A 124 -4.43 5.19 5.24
N GLY A 125 -3.28 5.64 4.74
CA GLY A 125 -2.97 7.06 4.72
C GLY A 125 -3.91 7.81 3.76
N TYR A 126 -4.34 9.01 4.15
CA TYR A 126 -4.89 9.97 3.20
C TYR A 126 -4.04 11.25 3.25
N PRO A 127 -3.70 11.81 2.07
CA PRO A 127 -2.73 12.88 2.01
C PRO A 127 -3.31 14.20 2.56
N ILE A 128 -2.55 14.83 3.45
CA ILE A 128 -2.67 16.25 3.72
C ILE A 128 -1.67 16.93 2.80
N TYR A 129 -2.18 17.70 1.87
CA TYR A 129 -1.37 18.36 0.85
C TYR A 129 -0.88 19.71 1.31
N ASP A 130 0.34 20.03 0.95
CA ASP A 130 0.82 21.40 0.90
C ASP A 130 0.43 22.09 -0.44
N ASP A 131 0.90 23.31 -0.65
CA ASP A 131 0.58 24.11 -1.85
C ASP A 131 1.30 23.60 -3.14
N THR A 132 2.14 22.58 -3.04
CA THR A 132 2.95 22.06 -4.16
C THR A 132 2.19 21.09 -5.07
N VAL A 133 0.98 20.67 -4.68
CA VAL A 133 0.26 19.59 -5.35
C VAL A 133 -0.49 20.06 -6.59
N PRO A 134 -0.26 19.47 -7.77
CA PRO A 134 -1.02 19.75 -8.99
C PRO A 134 -2.51 19.40 -8.85
N THR A 135 -3.39 20.32 -9.25
CA THR A 135 -4.87 20.16 -9.14
C THR A 135 -5.37 18.89 -9.85
N ILE A 136 -4.80 18.56 -11.01
CA ILE A 136 -5.17 17.37 -11.78
C ILE A 136 -5.01 16.06 -10.99
N ARG A 137 -4.04 16.00 -10.07
CA ARG A 137 -3.84 14.83 -9.20
C ARG A 137 -4.92 14.73 -8.12
N LYS A 138 -5.34 15.88 -7.60
CA LYS A 138 -6.44 15.96 -6.61
C LYS A 138 -7.74 15.46 -7.22
N ASP A 139 -8.04 15.85 -8.47
CA ASP A 139 -9.28 15.47 -9.14
C ASP A 139 -9.29 13.99 -9.58
N ALA A 140 -8.17 13.48 -10.09
CA ALA A 140 -8.04 12.05 -10.40
C ALA A 140 -8.28 11.16 -9.15
N ARG A 141 -7.83 11.61 -7.97
CA ARG A 141 -8.08 10.91 -6.70
C ARG A 141 -9.55 10.93 -6.30
N LYS A 142 -10.25 12.06 -6.46
CA LYS A 142 -11.68 12.16 -6.17
C LYS A 142 -12.49 11.17 -7.01
N ILE A 143 -12.18 11.07 -8.31
CA ILE A 143 -12.83 10.13 -9.22
C ILE A 143 -12.58 8.68 -8.77
N SER A 144 -11.32 8.32 -8.46
CA SER A 144 -11.00 6.99 -7.97
C SER A 144 -11.70 6.67 -6.64
N ASN A 145 -11.73 7.61 -5.70
CA ASN A 145 -12.41 7.45 -4.42
C ASN A 145 -13.91 7.24 -4.59
N PHE A 146 -14.54 7.98 -5.50
CA PHE A 146 -15.96 7.80 -5.84
C PHE A 146 -16.25 6.38 -6.32
N PHE A 147 -15.48 5.85 -7.28
CA PHE A 147 -15.68 4.48 -7.76
C PHE A 147 -15.42 3.43 -6.69
N VAL A 148 -14.42 3.63 -5.82
CA VAL A 148 -14.20 2.72 -4.68
C VAL A 148 -15.37 2.80 -3.70
N SER A 149 -15.92 3.98 -3.41
CA SER A 149 -17.10 4.14 -2.56
C SER A 149 -18.29 3.37 -3.11
N VAL A 150 -18.55 3.47 -4.42
CA VAL A 150 -19.63 2.72 -5.10
C VAL A 150 -19.38 1.21 -4.98
N THR A 151 -18.19 0.73 -5.37
CA THR A 151 -17.90 -0.71 -5.42
C THR A 151 -17.80 -1.37 -4.05
N THR A 152 -17.62 -0.60 -2.98
CA THR A 152 -17.54 -1.10 -1.60
C THR A 152 -18.79 -0.81 -0.77
N LEU A 153 -19.76 -0.09 -1.34
CA LEU A 153 -20.97 0.39 -0.64
C LEU A 153 -20.63 1.16 0.64
N THR A 154 -19.58 1.98 0.59
CA THR A 154 -19.12 2.75 1.73
C THR A 154 -18.87 4.21 1.33
N PRO A 155 -19.46 5.21 2.03
CA PRO A 155 -19.28 6.62 1.68
C PRO A 155 -17.93 7.19 2.14
N ASP A 156 -17.26 6.54 3.08
CA ASP A 156 -16.13 7.10 3.83
C ASP A 156 -14.75 6.78 3.23
N VAL A 157 -14.66 6.61 1.90
CA VAL A 157 -13.38 6.42 1.22
C VAL A 157 -12.65 7.77 1.11
N ARG A 158 -11.62 7.95 1.95
CA ARG A 158 -10.83 9.20 1.97
C ARG A 158 -9.72 9.22 0.93
N ASP A 159 -9.05 8.09 0.74
CA ASP A 159 -8.03 7.93 -0.31
C ASP A 159 -7.85 6.48 -0.75
N SER A 160 -7.89 6.26 -2.06
CA SER A 160 -7.73 4.95 -2.68
C SER A 160 -6.36 4.71 -3.30
N LEU A 161 -5.51 5.75 -3.40
CA LEU A 161 -4.26 5.71 -4.16
C LEU A 161 -3.00 5.99 -3.32
N CYS A 162 -3.14 6.35 -2.04
CA CYS A 162 -2.00 6.61 -1.18
C CYS A 162 -1.20 5.33 -0.93
N GLY A 163 0.12 5.38 -1.10
CA GLY A 163 1.04 4.25 -0.90
C GLY A 163 1.62 4.15 0.52
N PHE A 164 0.99 4.79 1.51
CA PHE A 164 1.39 4.75 2.91
C PHE A 164 0.33 3.98 3.71
N ARG A 165 0.55 2.67 3.89
CA ARG A 165 -0.51 1.73 4.34
C ARG A 165 0.01 0.60 5.20
N ILE A 166 -0.75 0.22 6.21
CA ILE A 166 -0.54 -1.03 6.96
C ILE A 166 -1.54 -2.08 6.46
N TYR A 167 -1.03 -3.20 5.95
CA TYR A 167 -1.82 -4.32 5.46
C TYR A 167 -1.78 -5.52 6.40
N PRO A 168 -2.92 -6.16 6.71
CA PRO A 168 -2.93 -7.47 7.34
C PRO A 168 -2.45 -8.53 6.34
N VAL A 169 -1.27 -9.11 6.58
CA VAL A 169 -0.57 -9.99 5.63
C VAL A 169 -1.44 -11.18 5.21
N ALA A 170 -2.09 -11.85 6.15
CA ALA A 170 -2.90 -13.03 5.87
C ALA A 170 -4.08 -12.72 4.93
N GLU A 171 -4.80 -11.60 5.15
CA GLU A 171 -5.95 -11.22 4.34
C GLU A 171 -5.50 -10.69 2.96
N THR A 172 -4.41 -9.94 2.92
CA THR A 172 -3.83 -9.42 1.68
C THR A 172 -3.29 -10.55 0.80
N TRP A 173 -2.67 -11.56 1.41
CA TRP A 173 -2.21 -12.75 0.69
C TRP A 173 -3.37 -13.53 0.04
N LYS A 174 -4.53 -13.65 0.72
CA LYS A 174 -5.73 -14.27 0.12
C LYS A 174 -6.17 -13.54 -1.16
N ILE A 175 -6.09 -12.21 -1.16
CA ILE A 175 -6.41 -11.39 -2.34
C ILE A 175 -5.45 -11.69 -3.49
N TYR A 176 -4.15 -11.81 -3.23
CA TYR A 176 -3.14 -12.12 -4.24
C TYR A 176 -3.23 -13.52 -4.85
N ARG A 177 -4.07 -14.41 -4.29
CA ARG A 177 -4.41 -15.70 -4.94
C ARG A 177 -5.35 -15.54 -6.13
N ASN A 178 -5.98 -14.38 -6.30
CA ASN A 178 -6.78 -14.06 -7.48
C ASN A 178 -5.84 -13.81 -8.67
N PRO A 179 -5.94 -14.59 -9.79
CA PRO A 179 -5.07 -14.43 -10.95
C PRO A 179 -5.26 -13.09 -11.68
N PHE A 180 -6.40 -12.43 -11.50
CA PHE A 180 -6.75 -11.16 -12.15
C PHE A 180 -6.32 -9.92 -11.36
N ILE A 181 -5.59 -10.10 -10.23
CA ILE A 181 -5.07 -8.97 -9.46
C ILE A 181 -4.09 -8.13 -10.27
N SER A 182 -4.18 -6.82 -10.14
CA SER A 182 -3.31 -5.87 -10.86
C SER A 182 -1.84 -6.06 -10.47
N LYS A 183 -0.97 -6.18 -11.48
CA LYS A 183 0.48 -6.21 -11.28
C LYS A 183 1.11 -4.82 -11.24
N ARG A 184 0.42 -3.77 -11.73
CA ARG A 184 0.92 -2.39 -11.90
C ARG A 184 0.19 -1.40 -11.00
N MET A 185 0.20 -0.12 -11.37
CA MET A 185 -0.30 1.03 -10.58
C MET A 185 -1.72 0.89 -9.99
N PRO A 186 -2.71 0.24 -10.62
CA PRO A 186 -4.05 0.13 -10.00
C PRO A 186 -4.11 -0.69 -8.70
N ILE A 187 -2.99 -1.29 -8.30
CA ILE A 187 -2.96 -2.22 -7.15
C ILE A 187 -3.43 -1.59 -5.84
N ASP A 188 -3.06 -0.34 -5.57
CA ASP A 188 -3.42 0.31 -4.29
C ASP A 188 -4.94 0.44 -4.14
N MET A 189 -5.61 0.88 -5.19
CA MET A 189 -7.06 0.98 -5.26
C MET A 189 -7.73 -0.41 -5.23
N GLU A 190 -7.19 -1.37 -6.00
CA GLU A 190 -7.76 -2.72 -6.06
C GLU A 190 -7.62 -3.46 -4.73
N LEU A 191 -6.47 -3.38 -4.06
CA LEU A 191 -6.29 -3.97 -2.73
C LEU A 191 -7.27 -3.38 -1.72
N LEU A 192 -7.42 -2.05 -1.70
CA LEU A 192 -8.37 -1.39 -0.82
C LEU A 192 -9.80 -1.91 -1.05
N THR A 193 -10.26 -1.95 -2.30
CA THR A 193 -11.59 -2.45 -2.67
C THR A 193 -11.79 -3.89 -2.19
N ARG A 194 -10.80 -4.77 -2.46
CA ARG A 194 -10.90 -6.19 -2.09
C ARG A 194 -10.80 -6.44 -0.59
N LEU A 195 -10.05 -5.61 0.14
CA LEU A 195 -10.02 -5.66 1.61
C LEU A 195 -11.41 -5.34 2.19
N TYR A 196 -12.09 -4.31 1.68
CA TYR A 196 -13.50 -4.04 2.04
C TYR A 196 -14.41 -5.23 1.75
N TRP A 197 -14.28 -5.85 0.57
CA TRP A 197 -15.08 -7.01 0.18
C TRP A 197 -14.83 -8.26 1.05
N ASN A 198 -13.66 -8.35 1.66
CA ASN A 198 -13.30 -9.44 2.57
C ASN A 198 -13.58 -9.10 4.06
N GLY A 199 -14.28 -8.01 4.32
CA GLY A 199 -14.67 -7.61 5.68
C GLY A 199 -13.52 -7.13 6.56
N VAL A 200 -12.43 -6.67 5.96
CA VAL A 200 -11.34 -6.01 6.69
C VAL A 200 -11.79 -4.61 7.10
N SER A 201 -11.58 -4.25 8.37
CA SER A 201 -11.83 -2.92 8.88
C SER A 201 -10.80 -1.94 8.33
N ILE A 202 -11.24 -0.89 7.66
CA ILE A 202 -10.38 0.14 7.10
C ILE A 202 -10.41 1.38 8.00
N ILE A 203 -9.24 1.84 8.38
CA ILE A 203 -9.05 3.03 9.23
C ILE A 203 -8.21 4.01 8.43
N TYR A 204 -8.73 5.22 8.26
CA TYR A 204 -8.02 6.29 7.56
C TYR A 204 -7.30 7.19 8.54
N MET A 205 -6.04 7.53 8.20
CA MET A 205 -5.21 8.45 9.00
C MET A 205 -4.54 9.49 8.11
N PRO A 206 -4.40 10.74 8.56
CA PRO A 206 -3.73 11.77 7.78
C PRO A 206 -2.23 11.48 7.66
N VAL A 207 -1.65 11.78 6.51
CA VAL A 207 -0.21 11.78 6.29
C VAL A 207 0.19 13.00 5.47
N ASN A 208 1.17 13.74 5.95
CA ASN A 208 1.69 14.90 5.21
C ASN A 208 2.44 14.41 3.97
N VAL A 209 2.10 14.99 2.82
CA VAL A 209 2.66 14.64 1.52
C VAL A 209 3.23 15.88 0.86
N THR A 210 4.51 15.82 0.56
CA THR A 210 5.24 16.90 -0.14
C THR A 210 5.64 16.41 -1.53
N TYR A 211 5.39 17.21 -2.55
CA TYR A 211 5.80 16.90 -3.92
C TYR A 211 7.12 17.62 -4.24
N PRO A 212 8.24 16.89 -4.37
CA PRO A 212 9.50 17.53 -4.77
C PRO A 212 9.36 18.18 -6.16
N THR A 213 9.81 19.42 -6.30
CA THR A 213 9.77 20.16 -7.57
C THR A 213 10.51 19.47 -8.72
N ASN A 214 11.49 18.62 -8.39
CA ASN A 214 12.29 17.84 -9.35
C ASN A 214 11.98 16.32 -9.28
N GLY A 215 10.86 15.91 -8.72
CA GLY A 215 10.49 14.50 -8.57
C GLY A 215 10.15 13.85 -9.90
N SER A 216 10.89 12.82 -10.29
CA SER A 216 10.55 11.98 -11.44
C SER A 216 9.39 11.04 -11.07
N SER A 217 8.16 11.50 -11.32
CA SER A 217 7.00 10.60 -11.24
C SER A 217 6.97 9.69 -12.45
N HIS A 218 6.96 8.37 -12.24
CA HIS A 218 6.76 7.39 -13.33
C HIS A 218 5.29 7.33 -13.81
N TYR A 219 4.40 8.17 -13.27
CA TYR A 219 3.01 8.25 -13.68
C TYR A 219 2.86 8.86 -15.07
N LYS A 220 2.42 8.04 -16.03
CA LYS A 220 2.08 8.48 -17.40
C LYS A 220 0.58 8.81 -17.42
N ALA A 221 0.25 10.10 -17.29
CA ALA A 221 -1.12 10.57 -17.00
C ALA A 221 -2.20 9.89 -17.87
N PHE A 222 -2.08 9.91 -19.18
CA PHE A 222 -3.09 9.31 -20.08
C PHE A 222 -3.17 7.79 -19.94
N ARG A 223 -2.04 7.10 -20.08
CA ARG A 223 -1.98 5.62 -20.05
C ARG A 223 -2.45 5.06 -18.71
N ASP A 224 -1.96 5.64 -17.61
CA ASP A 224 -2.27 5.12 -16.27
C ASP A 224 -3.71 5.45 -15.89
N THR A 225 -4.27 6.57 -16.37
CA THR A 225 -5.70 6.89 -16.19
C THR A 225 -6.57 5.87 -16.94
N VAL A 226 -6.25 5.52 -18.19
CA VAL A 226 -7.00 4.50 -18.94
C VAL A 226 -6.95 3.14 -18.24
N ILE A 227 -5.77 2.72 -17.77
CA ILE A 227 -5.61 1.45 -17.05
C ILE A 227 -6.39 1.46 -15.72
N LEU A 228 -6.35 2.57 -15.00
CA LEU A 228 -7.09 2.73 -13.73
C LEU A 228 -8.61 2.70 -13.99
N SER A 229 -9.10 3.41 -15.01
CA SER A 229 -10.51 3.42 -15.38
C SER A 229 -11.02 2.04 -15.82
N ALA A 230 -10.24 1.32 -16.63
CA ALA A 230 -10.56 -0.05 -17.02
C ALA A 230 -10.64 -1.00 -15.80
N LYS A 231 -9.76 -0.81 -14.81
CA LYS A 231 -9.79 -1.59 -13.57
C LYS A 231 -11.02 -1.22 -12.72
N HIS A 232 -11.41 0.04 -12.63
CA HIS A 232 -12.65 0.43 -11.96
C HIS A 232 -13.87 -0.22 -12.62
N ALA A 233 -13.96 -0.19 -13.95
CA ALA A 233 -15.04 -0.86 -14.69
C ALA A 233 -15.07 -2.37 -14.40
N PHE A 234 -13.91 -3.03 -14.41
CA PHE A 234 -13.81 -4.45 -14.06
C PHE A 234 -14.31 -4.74 -12.64
N LEU A 235 -13.92 -3.92 -11.65
CA LEU A 235 -14.36 -4.08 -10.27
C LEU A 235 -15.85 -3.80 -10.10
N CYS A 236 -16.42 -2.85 -10.85
CA CYS A 236 -17.87 -2.63 -10.89
C CYS A 236 -18.59 -3.88 -11.40
N CYS A 237 -18.11 -4.51 -12.47
CA CYS A 237 -18.69 -5.77 -12.97
C CYS A 237 -18.56 -6.89 -11.94
N GLU A 238 -17.38 -7.05 -11.31
CA GLU A 238 -17.15 -8.08 -10.28
C GLU A 238 -18.05 -7.86 -9.05
N MET A 239 -18.35 -6.59 -8.71
CA MET A 239 -19.25 -6.23 -7.62
C MET A 239 -20.64 -6.89 -7.78
N PHE A 240 -21.21 -6.94 -8.99
CA PHE A 240 -22.53 -7.55 -9.21
C PHE A 240 -22.57 -9.01 -8.76
N PHE A 241 -21.53 -9.77 -9.07
CA PHE A 241 -21.43 -11.18 -8.67
C PHE A 241 -21.16 -11.35 -7.16
N ARG A 242 -20.58 -10.35 -6.51
CA ARG A 242 -20.24 -10.36 -5.08
C ARG A 242 -21.23 -9.57 -4.23
N PHE A 243 -22.26 -8.98 -4.83
CA PHE A 243 -23.16 -8.02 -4.19
C PHE A 243 -23.70 -8.50 -2.82
N PRO A 244 -24.22 -9.74 -2.65
CA PRO A 244 -24.74 -10.19 -1.37
C PRO A 244 -23.67 -10.16 -0.26
N LEU A 245 -22.44 -10.57 -0.57
CA LEU A 245 -21.34 -10.57 0.38
C LEU A 245 -20.89 -9.15 0.73
N ILE A 246 -20.80 -8.27 -0.27
CA ILE A 246 -20.42 -6.87 -0.09
C ILE A 246 -21.46 -6.15 0.77
N LEU A 247 -22.74 -6.37 0.49
CA LEU A 247 -23.86 -5.81 1.27
C LEU A 247 -23.80 -6.28 2.73
N PHE A 248 -23.59 -7.58 2.94
CA PHE A 248 -23.42 -8.14 4.29
C PHE A 248 -22.32 -7.42 5.08
N TYR A 249 -21.13 -7.27 4.51
CA TYR A 249 -20.03 -6.57 5.18
C TYR A 249 -20.26 -5.05 5.29
N ALA A 250 -20.93 -4.43 4.34
CA ALA A 250 -21.30 -3.01 4.41
C ALA A 250 -22.28 -2.73 5.56
N LEU A 251 -23.31 -3.56 5.71
CA LEU A 251 -24.27 -3.47 6.81
C LEU A 251 -23.60 -3.73 8.16
N ARG A 252 -22.77 -4.76 8.25
CA ARG A 252 -22.02 -5.07 9.47
C ARG A 252 -21.12 -3.92 9.93
N ARG A 253 -20.46 -3.21 9.00
CA ARG A 253 -19.66 -2.03 9.34
C ARG A 253 -20.50 -0.93 9.97
N ARG A 254 -21.71 -0.66 9.43
CA ARG A 254 -22.63 0.38 9.95
C ARG A 254 -23.16 0.07 11.35
N LEU A 255 -23.24 -1.21 11.73
CA LEU A 255 -23.71 -1.62 13.07
C LEU A 255 -22.61 -1.52 14.14
N HIS A 256 -21.34 -1.32 13.75
CA HIS A 256 -20.20 -1.26 14.66
C HIS A 256 -19.49 0.10 14.68
N THR A 257 -20.01 1.10 13.96
CA THR A 257 -19.66 2.51 14.08
C THR A 257 -20.64 3.24 14.98
#